data_859545fa88896dc996d5a56b9ced502e
#
_entry.id   859545fa88896dc996d5a56b9ced502e
#
_cell.length_a   1.000
_cell.length_b   1.000
_cell.length_c   1.000
_cell.angle_alpha   90.00
_cell.angle_beta   90.00
_cell.angle_gamma   90.00
#
_symmetry.space_group_name_H-M   'P 1'
#
loop_
_entity.id
_entity.type
_entity.pdbx_description
1 polymer ?
#
loop_
_entity_poly.entity_id
_entity_poly.type
_entity_poly.pdbx_seq_one_letter_code
_entity_poly.pdbx_strand_id
1 'polypeptide(L)'
;MRSSLRVHAALFLVALIYAASYSLSKDIMPRYMGPFGVVTLRILGATLFFAIIKYFVAPRDKIVGRADNLRAIACGICGIGVNQLLFFSGLNLTAPISASLLQTIAPIVVVIASAVLLSEKITLPRVLGIAVGAVGAASLILSRNAQATIYPNATLGNICILANATVFGLYLVLVQPLMRKYHAFTVLGRVFLVGAFIAVPFGWQQTLTADYRHFPPYIWLEIGYMVVFLTIVAYLLNNWALKYASPALLGVYIYIQPVLAVLIAMSLGKDHLSWGKAGQAVLIFLGVWLVSQKPKAAVGPKVAVEAAQD
;
A
#
# COMPACT_ATOMS: atom_id res chain seq x y z
N MET A 1 6.36 3.78 -27.09
CA MET A 1 5.25 4.68 -26.67
C MET A 1 4.00 3.98 -26.16
N ARG A 2 3.44 2.95 -26.85
CA ARG A 2 2.19 2.28 -26.39
C ARG A 2 2.28 1.52 -25.05
N SER A 3 3.45 0.96 -24.70
CA SER A 3 3.65 0.29 -23.41
C SER A 3 3.66 1.27 -22.24
N SER A 4 4.20 2.48 -22.41
CA SER A 4 4.22 3.52 -21.38
C SER A 4 2.80 3.96 -20.99
N LEU A 5 1.92 4.24 -21.95
CA LEU A 5 0.54 4.67 -21.67
C LEU A 5 -0.27 3.61 -20.91
N ARG A 6 -0.09 2.33 -21.27
CA ARG A 6 -0.76 1.21 -20.55
C ARG A 6 -0.33 1.11 -19.09
N VAL A 7 0.96 1.30 -18.81
CA VAL A 7 1.48 1.30 -17.44
C VAL A 7 0.90 2.47 -16.65
N HIS A 8 0.88 3.67 -17.22
CA HIS A 8 0.29 4.84 -16.58
C HIS A 8 -1.21 4.65 -16.30
N ALA A 9 -1.97 4.12 -17.26
CA ALA A 9 -3.39 3.83 -17.10
C ALA A 9 -3.64 2.78 -16.00
N ALA A 10 -2.84 1.71 -15.96
CA ALA A 10 -2.94 0.68 -14.92
C ALA A 10 -2.67 1.25 -13.52
N LEU A 11 -1.60 2.05 -13.36
CA LEU A 11 -1.25 2.65 -12.08
C LEU A 11 -2.28 3.69 -11.63
N PHE A 12 -2.85 4.47 -12.57
CA PHE A 12 -3.94 5.39 -12.25
C PHE A 12 -5.21 4.65 -11.79
N LEU A 13 -5.56 3.55 -12.49
CA LEU A 13 -6.70 2.70 -12.08
C LEU A 13 -6.47 2.12 -10.69
N VAL A 14 -5.27 1.65 -10.38
CA VAL A 14 -4.91 1.18 -9.04
C VAL A 14 -5.04 2.28 -8.00
N ALA A 15 -4.56 3.50 -8.29
CA ALA A 15 -4.71 4.64 -7.40
C ALA A 15 -6.19 4.96 -7.12
N LEU A 16 -7.04 4.90 -8.14
CA LEU A 16 -8.48 5.10 -8.01
C LEU A 16 -9.14 4.00 -7.17
N ILE A 17 -8.77 2.73 -7.41
CA ILE A 17 -9.28 1.59 -6.64
C ILE A 17 -8.92 1.75 -5.15
N TYR A 18 -7.67 2.07 -4.84
CA TYR A 18 -7.27 2.30 -3.44
C TYR A 18 -7.98 3.50 -2.84
N ALA A 19 -8.08 4.62 -3.56
CA ALA A 19 -8.73 5.82 -3.07
C ALA A 19 -10.21 5.59 -2.72
N ALA A 20 -10.96 4.89 -3.56
CA ALA A 20 -12.35 4.54 -3.29
C ALA A 20 -12.49 3.62 -2.07
N SER A 21 -11.55 2.69 -1.87
CA SER A 21 -11.62 1.71 -0.78
C SER A 21 -11.62 2.34 0.61
N TYR A 22 -10.99 3.51 0.81
CA TYR A 22 -11.00 4.21 2.11
C TYR A 22 -12.43 4.59 2.54
N SER A 23 -13.24 5.06 1.60
CA SER A 23 -14.62 5.46 1.86
C SER A 23 -15.58 4.28 1.89
N LEU A 24 -15.48 3.34 0.94
CA LEU A 24 -16.37 2.17 0.86
C LEU A 24 -16.19 1.23 2.06
N SER A 25 -14.95 1.05 2.56
CA SER A 25 -14.73 0.24 3.75
C SER A 25 -15.48 0.75 4.98
N LYS A 26 -15.74 2.07 5.07
CA LYS A 26 -16.48 2.69 6.17
C LYS A 26 -17.97 2.35 6.16
N ASP A 27 -18.55 2.03 5.03
CA ASP A 27 -19.95 1.59 4.95
C ASP A 27 -20.12 0.19 5.52
N ILE A 28 -19.12 -0.67 5.30
CA ILE A 28 -19.12 -2.04 5.82
C ILE A 28 -18.77 -2.05 7.31
N MET A 29 -17.74 -1.27 7.72
CA MET A 29 -17.14 -1.33 9.06
C MET A 29 -17.55 -0.16 9.96
N PRO A 30 -17.84 -0.39 11.23
CA PRO A 30 -18.04 -1.69 11.90
C PRO A 30 -19.50 -2.19 11.80
N ARG A 31 -20.38 -1.47 11.10
CA ARG A 31 -21.83 -1.62 11.16
C ARG A 31 -22.32 -3.03 10.75
N TYR A 32 -21.80 -3.54 9.65
CA TYR A 32 -22.22 -4.84 9.09
C TYR A 32 -21.23 -5.94 9.42
N MET A 33 -19.94 -5.61 9.43
CA MET A 33 -18.87 -6.56 9.71
C MET A 33 -17.70 -5.85 10.39
N GLY A 34 -17.07 -6.50 11.34
CA GLY A 34 -15.84 -5.99 11.94
C GLY A 34 -14.68 -5.96 10.95
N PRO A 35 -13.65 -5.12 11.21
CA PRO A 35 -12.53 -4.91 10.29
C PRO A 35 -11.80 -6.20 9.92
N PHE A 36 -11.61 -7.11 10.85
CA PHE A 36 -10.93 -8.39 10.58
C PHE A 36 -11.78 -9.38 9.80
N GLY A 37 -13.12 -9.30 9.92
CA GLY A 37 -14.03 -10.07 9.07
C GLY A 37 -13.91 -9.68 7.60
N VAL A 38 -13.87 -8.38 7.31
CA VAL A 38 -13.62 -7.86 5.95
C VAL A 38 -12.27 -8.34 5.42
N VAL A 39 -11.21 -8.28 6.24
CA VAL A 39 -9.87 -8.78 5.90
C VAL A 39 -9.91 -10.27 5.56
N THR A 40 -10.61 -11.07 6.36
CA THR A 40 -10.73 -12.53 6.15
C THR A 40 -11.39 -12.85 4.82
N LEU A 41 -12.54 -12.25 4.50
CA LEU A 41 -13.22 -12.48 3.21
C LEU A 41 -12.33 -12.12 2.02
N ARG A 42 -11.63 -10.99 2.09
CA ARG A 42 -10.72 -10.52 1.04
C ARG A 42 -9.54 -11.47 0.83
N ILE A 43 -8.88 -11.86 1.92
CA ILE A 43 -7.68 -12.70 1.84
C ILE A 43 -8.05 -14.11 1.38
N LEU A 44 -9.13 -14.70 1.89
CA LEU A 44 -9.60 -16.03 1.46
C LEU A 44 -10.00 -16.01 -0.02
N GLY A 45 -10.79 -15.01 -0.44
CA GLY A 45 -11.18 -14.87 -1.84
C GLY A 45 -9.99 -14.72 -2.79
N ALA A 46 -9.01 -13.89 -2.42
CA ALA A 46 -7.79 -13.73 -3.21
C ALA A 46 -6.88 -14.95 -3.18
N THR A 47 -6.72 -15.61 -2.02
CA THR A 47 -5.93 -16.83 -1.90
C THR A 47 -6.47 -17.93 -2.81
N LEU A 48 -7.80 -18.13 -2.79
CA LEU A 48 -8.48 -19.10 -3.65
C LEU A 48 -8.28 -18.73 -5.13
N PHE A 49 -8.51 -17.47 -5.49
CA PHE A 49 -8.32 -16.99 -6.86
C PHE A 49 -6.89 -17.23 -7.36
N PHE A 50 -5.86 -16.79 -6.59
CA PHE A 50 -4.47 -16.95 -7.01
C PHE A 50 -4.03 -18.42 -7.05
N ALA A 51 -4.55 -19.28 -6.16
CA ALA A 51 -4.28 -20.72 -6.21
C ALA A 51 -4.84 -21.38 -7.47
N ILE A 52 -6.11 -21.06 -7.82
CA ILE A 52 -6.78 -21.58 -9.00
C ILE A 52 -6.06 -21.08 -10.27
N ILE A 53 -5.86 -19.77 -10.41
CA ILE A 53 -5.25 -19.21 -11.62
C ILE A 53 -3.80 -19.68 -11.78
N LYS A 54 -3.04 -19.77 -10.68
CA LYS A 54 -1.67 -20.33 -10.74
C LYS A 54 -1.66 -21.74 -11.30
N TYR A 55 -2.63 -22.58 -10.92
CA TYR A 55 -2.72 -23.93 -11.42
C TYR A 55 -2.86 -23.99 -12.94
N PHE A 56 -3.63 -23.10 -13.55
CA PHE A 56 -3.83 -23.03 -15.00
C PHE A 56 -2.73 -22.28 -15.76
N VAL A 57 -2.24 -21.16 -15.22
CA VAL A 57 -1.35 -20.23 -15.95
C VAL A 57 0.13 -20.56 -15.72
N ALA A 58 0.50 -21.00 -14.54
CA ALA A 58 1.89 -21.26 -14.18
C ALA A 58 2.06 -22.56 -13.35
N PRO A 59 1.57 -23.72 -13.83
CA PRO A 59 1.52 -24.94 -13.04
C PRO A 59 2.90 -25.47 -12.62
N ARG A 60 3.92 -25.27 -13.46
CA ARG A 60 5.29 -25.74 -13.21
C ARG A 60 6.16 -24.75 -12.48
N ASP A 61 5.76 -23.46 -12.42
CA ASP A 61 6.54 -22.44 -11.73
C ASP A 61 6.42 -22.60 -10.21
N LYS A 62 7.56 -22.68 -9.53
CA LYS A 62 7.64 -22.89 -8.07
C LYS A 62 8.77 -22.02 -7.51
N ILE A 63 8.56 -21.45 -6.33
CA ILE A 63 9.62 -20.77 -5.60
C ILE A 63 10.61 -21.81 -5.10
N VAL A 64 11.86 -21.72 -5.55
CA VAL A 64 12.92 -22.69 -5.26
C VAL A 64 14.02 -22.01 -4.42
N GLY A 65 14.59 -22.79 -3.50
CA GLY A 65 15.66 -22.32 -2.62
C GLY A 65 15.16 -21.72 -1.31
N ARG A 66 15.99 -21.88 -0.26
CA ARG A 66 15.65 -21.44 1.11
C ARG A 66 15.48 -19.93 1.21
N ALA A 67 16.37 -19.17 0.57
CA ALA A 67 16.35 -17.71 0.62
C ALA A 67 15.08 -17.11 0.00
N ASP A 68 14.67 -17.61 -1.19
CA ASP A 68 13.47 -17.09 -1.87
C ASP A 68 12.19 -17.53 -1.14
N ASN A 69 12.15 -18.73 -0.53
CA ASN A 69 11.03 -19.16 0.31
C ASN A 69 10.90 -18.31 1.57
N LEU A 70 12.00 -18.03 2.28
CA LEU A 70 11.98 -17.14 3.46
C LEU A 70 11.55 -15.74 3.08
N ARG A 71 12.02 -15.23 1.94
CA ARG A 71 11.60 -13.91 1.41
C ARG A 71 10.11 -13.90 1.08
N ALA A 72 9.57 -14.97 0.47
CA ALA A 72 8.15 -15.08 0.18
C ALA A 72 7.29 -15.15 1.47
N ILE A 73 7.78 -15.81 2.51
CA ILE A 73 7.14 -15.83 3.83
C ILE A 73 7.16 -14.43 4.44
N ALA A 74 8.30 -13.75 4.45
CA ALA A 74 8.39 -12.36 4.92
C ALA A 74 7.45 -11.42 4.14
N CYS A 75 7.35 -11.60 2.82
CA CYS A 75 6.37 -10.87 2.00
C CYS A 75 4.92 -11.18 2.39
N GLY A 76 4.60 -12.41 2.74
CA GLY A 76 3.26 -12.80 3.21
C GLY A 76 2.92 -12.16 4.56
N ILE A 77 3.88 -12.13 5.47
CA ILE A 77 3.75 -11.48 6.78
C ILE A 77 3.56 -9.97 6.60
N CYS A 78 4.53 -9.30 5.96
CA CYS A 78 4.55 -7.84 5.83
C CYS A 78 3.54 -7.32 4.80
N GLY A 79 3.33 -8.00 3.68
CA GLY A 79 2.51 -7.52 2.58
C GLY A 79 1.03 -7.81 2.73
N ILE A 80 0.66 -8.90 3.41
CA ILE A 80 -0.73 -9.35 3.54
C ILE A 80 -1.13 -9.49 5.00
N GLY A 81 -0.50 -10.37 5.77
CA GLY A 81 -0.95 -10.71 7.14
C GLY A 81 -1.05 -9.48 8.03
N VAL A 82 0.08 -9.01 8.52
CA VAL A 82 0.17 -7.85 9.43
C VAL A 82 -0.30 -6.57 8.74
N ASN A 83 0.04 -6.39 7.47
CA ASN A 83 -0.36 -5.22 6.69
C ASN A 83 -1.88 -5.00 6.70
N GLN A 84 -2.66 -6.00 6.32
CA GLN A 84 -4.11 -5.86 6.20
C GLN A 84 -4.79 -5.70 7.57
N LEU A 85 -4.31 -6.40 8.60
CA LEU A 85 -4.80 -6.25 9.96
C LEU A 85 -4.60 -4.81 10.46
N LEU A 86 -3.39 -4.25 10.30
CA LEU A 86 -3.09 -2.88 10.68
C LEU A 86 -3.89 -1.84 9.89
N PHE A 87 -4.01 -2.03 8.57
CA PHE A 87 -4.75 -1.10 7.72
C PHE A 87 -6.22 -1.01 8.10
N PHE A 88 -6.90 -2.15 8.19
CA PHE A 88 -8.34 -2.15 8.47
C PHE A 88 -8.66 -1.80 9.92
N SER A 89 -7.82 -2.18 10.90
CA SER A 89 -7.91 -1.66 12.27
C SER A 89 -7.76 -0.15 12.31
N GLY A 90 -6.72 0.37 11.66
CA GLY A 90 -6.45 1.80 11.61
C GLY A 90 -7.58 2.57 10.92
N LEU A 91 -8.00 2.11 9.75
CA LEU A 91 -9.08 2.75 9.00
C LEU A 91 -10.41 2.70 9.77
N ASN A 92 -10.69 1.65 10.53
CA ASN A 92 -11.88 1.58 11.38
C ASN A 92 -11.90 2.69 12.45
N LEU A 93 -10.73 3.05 12.97
CA LEU A 93 -10.56 4.00 14.09
C LEU A 93 -10.28 5.44 13.66
N THR A 94 -9.98 5.72 12.38
CA THR A 94 -9.66 7.07 11.90
C THR A 94 -10.46 7.45 10.66
N ALA A 95 -10.40 8.73 10.30
CA ALA A 95 -11.10 9.27 9.12
C ALA A 95 -10.41 8.84 7.80
N PRO A 96 -11.16 8.63 6.70
CA PRO A 96 -10.63 8.23 5.40
C PRO A 96 -9.51 9.14 4.88
N ILE A 97 -9.67 10.45 5.00
CA ILE A 97 -8.66 11.42 4.53
C ILE A 97 -7.37 11.26 5.34
N SER A 98 -7.44 11.16 6.66
CA SER A 98 -6.26 10.98 7.53
C SER A 98 -5.52 9.68 7.19
N ALA A 99 -6.26 8.58 7.01
CA ALA A 99 -5.69 7.29 6.63
C ALA A 99 -4.96 7.38 5.26
N SER A 100 -5.58 8.00 4.25
CA SER A 100 -4.97 8.14 2.93
C SER A 100 -3.71 9.01 2.93
N LEU A 101 -3.68 10.09 3.73
CA LEU A 101 -2.50 10.94 3.89
C LEU A 101 -1.34 10.20 4.55
N LEU A 102 -1.59 9.47 5.64
CA LEU A 102 -0.55 8.70 6.33
C LEU A 102 0.02 7.57 5.47
N GLN A 103 -0.79 7.00 4.59
CA GLN A 103 -0.32 5.96 3.67
C GLN A 103 0.76 6.44 2.70
N THR A 104 0.81 7.74 2.40
CA THR A 104 1.86 8.32 1.54
C THR A 104 3.25 8.32 2.17
N ILE A 105 3.41 7.91 3.42
CA ILE A 105 4.71 7.69 4.05
C ILE A 105 5.40 6.41 3.54
N ALA A 106 4.66 5.47 2.97
CA ALA A 106 5.24 4.23 2.46
C ALA A 106 6.47 4.42 1.54
N PRO A 107 6.51 5.36 0.59
CA PRO A 107 7.71 5.62 -0.21
C PRO A 107 8.93 6.08 0.60
N ILE A 108 8.73 6.81 1.69
CA ILE A 108 9.83 7.18 2.60
C ILE A 108 10.43 5.91 3.21
N VAL A 109 9.56 5.00 3.66
CA VAL A 109 9.99 3.70 4.20
C VAL A 109 10.71 2.87 3.14
N VAL A 110 10.23 2.87 1.88
CA VAL A 110 10.90 2.18 0.77
C VAL A 110 12.34 2.67 0.61
N VAL A 111 12.58 3.99 0.67
CA VAL A 111 13.95 4.55 0.56
C VAL A 111 14.80 4.14 1.73
N ILE A 112 14.29 4.19 2.96
CA ILE A 112 15.03 3.77 4.16
C ILE A 112 15.34 2.26 4.06
N ALA A 113 14.36 1.44 3.73
CA ALA A 113 14.51 -0.01 3.60
C ALA A 113 15.51 -0.37 2.47
N SER A 114 15.46 0.33 1.33
CA SER A 114 16.42 0.13 0.24
C SER A 114 17.84 0.50 0.68
N ALA A 115 18.02 1.57 1.44
CA ALA A 115 19.32 1.95 1.96
C ALA A 115 19.90 0.90 2.92
N VAL A 116 19.07 0.36 3.81
CA VAL A 116 19.49 -0.66 4.80
C VAL A 116 19.71 -2.02 4.15
N LEU A 117 18.78 -2.48 3.30
CA LEU A 117 18.79 -3.84 2.74
C LEU A 117 19.65 -3.96 1.48
N LEU A 118 19.79 -2.87 0.70
CA LEU A 118 20.52 -2.83 -0.57
C LEU A 118 21.78 -1.97 -0.48
N SER A 119 22.12 -1.44 0.70
CA SER A 119 23.30 -0.56 0.93
C SER A 119 23.32 0.68 0.02
N GLU A 120 22.14 1.20 -0.36
CA GLU A 120 22.04 2.44 -1.12
C GLU A 120 22.42 3.65 -0.25
N LYS A 121 23.19 4.59 -0.79
CA LYS A 121 23.55 5.83 -0.07
C LYS A 121 22.34 6.74 0.10
N ILE A 122 22.10 7.19 1.33
CA ILE A 122 21.09 8.21 1.61
C ILE A 122 21.71 9.58 1.38
N THR A 123 21.10 10.38 0.50
CA THR A 123 21.55 11.75 0.20
C THR A 123 20.92 12.76 1.15
N LEU A 124 21.53 13.94 1.31
CA LEU A 124 21.00 15.01 2.17
C LEU A 124 19.54 15.38 1.84
N PRO A 125 19.11 15.55 0.58
CA PRO A 125 17.69 15.78 0.26
C PRO A 125 16.77 14.67 0.78
N ARG A 126 17.21 13.40 0.75
CA ARG A 126 16.45 12.27 1.29
C ARG A 126 16.31 12.36 2.81
N VAL A 127 17.39 12.75 3.53
CA VAL A 127 17.34 12.95 4.99
C VAL A 127 16.36 14.07 5.35
N LEU A 128 16.47 15.22 4.68
CA LEU A 128 15.54 16.33 4.88
C LEU A 128 14.10 15.96 4.57
N GLY A 129 13.88 15.21 3.49
CA GLY A 129 12.56 14.74 3.13
C GLY A 129 11.95 13.78 4.15
N ILE A 130 12.75 12.86 4.72
CA ILE A 130 12.35 11.98 5.81
C ILE A 130 11.93 12.81 7.03
N ALA A 131 12.73 13.80 7.42
CA ALA A 131 12.43 14.66 8.56
C ALA A 131 11.13 15.47 8.37
N VAL A 132 10.96 16.12 7.21
CA VAL A 132 9.75 16.90 6.87
C VAL A 132 8.51 16.00 6.82
N GLY A 133 8.61 14.83 6.19
CA GLY A 133 7.51 13.85 6.14
C GLY A 133 7.13 13.32 7.52
N ALA A 134 8.12 13.06 8.38
CA ALA A 134 7.89 12.62 9.76
C ALA A 134 7.18 13.71 10.59
N VAL A 135 7.57 14.99 10.44
CA VAL A 135 6.89 16.12 11.10
C VAL A 135 5.43 16.23 10.63
N GLY A 136 5.19 16.10 9.31
CA GLY A 136 3.84 16.10 8.75
C GLY A 136 2.97 14.97 9.31
N ALA A 137 3.51 13.74 9.36
CA ALA A 137 2.81 12.60 9.92
C ALA A 137 2.55 12.75 11.43
N ALA A 138 3.55 13.16 12.20
CA ALA A 138 3.43 13.38 13.64
C ALA A 138 2.36 14.45 13.93
N SER A 139 2.37 15.56 13.18
CA SER A 139 1.36 16.61 13.33
C SER A 139 -0.06 16.10 13.04
N LEU A 140 -0.23 15.21 12.06
CA LEU A 140 -1.53 14.60 11.74
C LEU A 140 -1.99 13.62 12.83
N ILE A 141 -1.06 12.82 13.37
CA ILE A 141 -1.36 11.85 14.45
C ILE A 141 -1.74 12.57 15.74
N LEU A 142 -1.02 13.65 16.07
CA LEU A 142 -1.21 14.40 17.33
C LEU A 142 -2.31 15.45 17.26
N SER A 143 -2.79 15.80 16.06
CA SER A 143 -3.86 16.79 15.92
C SER A 143 -5.16 16.27 16.55
N ARG A 144 -5.78 17.10 17.41
CA ARG A 144 -7.14 16.86 17.86
C ARG A 144 -8.09 17.04 16.69
N ASN A 145 -8.66 15.95 16.20
CA ASN A 145 -9.59 15.99 15.08
C ASN A 145 -10.87 16.73 15.46
N ALA A 146 -11.35 17.60 14.57
CA ALA A 146 -12.71 18.16 14.66
C ALA A 146 -13.81 17.08 14.67
N GLN A 147 -13.46 15.85 14.31
CA GLN A 147 -14.29 14.66 14.34
C GLN A 147 -14.00 13.74 15.53
N ALA A 148 -13.44 14.26 16.64
CA ALA A 148 -13.14 13.46 17.84
C ALA A 148 -14.37 12.72 18.41
N THR A 149 -15.57 13.26 18.23
CA THR A 149 -16.83 12.61 18.58
C THR A 149 -17.13 11.37 17.73
N ILE A 150 -16.74 11.38 16.45
CA ILE A 150 -16.96 10.25 15.52
C ILE A 150 -15.84 9.21 15.66
N TYR A 151 -14.60 9.69 15.86
CA TYR A 151 -13.40 8.85 15.93
C TYR A 151 -12.64 9.12 17.24
N PRO A 152 -13.13 8.65 18.40
CA PRO A 152 -12.51 8.92 19.70
C PRO A 152 -11.09 8.34 19.82
N ASN A 153 -10.80 7.26 19.09
CA ASN A 153 -9.50 6.58 19.07
C ASN A 153 -8.68 6.88 17.80
N ALA A 154 -8.88 8.05 17.17
CA ALA A 154 -8.22 8.40 15.91
C ALA A 154 -6.69 8.35 15.99
N THR A 155 -6.10 8.71 17.14
CA THR A 155 -4.64 8.62 17.35
C THR A 155 -4.14 7.18 17.19
N LEU A 156 -4.81 6.21 17.83
CA LEU A 156 -4.46 4.79 17.68
C LEU A 156 -4.67 4.33 16.24
N GLY A 157 -5.77 4.76 15.60
CA GLY A 157 -6.05 4.49 14.20
C GLY A 157 -4.93 5.00 13.28
N ASN A 158 -4.49 6.23 13.48
CA ASN A 158 -3.39 6.84 12.74
C ASN A 158 -2.06 6.11 12.94
N ILE A 159 -1.74 5.68 14.17
CA ILE A 159 -0.57 4.86 14.46
C ILE A 159 -0.62 3.52 13.73
N CYS A 160 -1.78 2.85 13.72
CA CYS A 160 -1.96 1.62 12.96
C CYS A 160 -1.74 1.83 11.45
N ILE A 161 -2.24 2.93 10.88
CA ILE A 161 -2.01 3.27 9.45
C ILE A 161 -0.53 3.56 9.18
N LEU A 162 0.16 4.28 10.07
CA LEU A 162 1.60 4.52 9.93
C LEU A 162 2.40 3.21 9.99
N ALA A 163 2.09 2.33 10.94
CA ALA A 163 2.68 1.00 11.03
C ALA A 163 2.38 0.17 9.77
N ASN A 164 1.15 0.23 9.26
CA ASN A 164 0.76 -0.39 8.00
C ASN A 164 1.61 0.13 6.82
N ALA A 165 1.76 1.46 6.67
CA ALA A 165 2.59 2.07 5.62
C ALA A 165 4.05 1.59 5.72
N THR A 166 4.54 1.39 6.95
CA THR A 166 5.90 0.88 7.20
C THR A 166 6.05 -0.56 6.72
N VAL A 167 5.18 -1.48 7.13
CA VAL A 167 5.28 -2.88 6.69
C VAL A 167 4.99 -3.04 5.21
N PHE A 168 4.15 -2.17 4.61
CA PHE A 168 3.92 -2.15 3.18
C PHE A 168 5.16 -1.69 2.40
N GLY A 169 5.84 -0.64 2.86
CA GLY A 169 7.11 -0.19 2.27
C GLY A 169 8.18 -1.29 2.29
N LEU A 170 8.31 -2.03 3.41
CA LEU A 170 9.19 -3.21 3.50
C LEU A 170 8.80 -4.29 2.51
N TYR A 171 7.51 -4.61 2.39
CA TYR A 171 7.00 -5.57 1.42
C TYR A 171 7.42 -5.22 -0.01
N LEU A 172 7.29 -3.95 -0.43
CA LEU A 172 7.64 -3.52 -1.79
C LEU A 172 9.11 -3.78 -2.14
N VAL A 173 10.01 -3.62 -1.18
CA VAL A 173 11.45 -3.92 -1.36
C VAL A 173 11.68 -5.43 -1.39
N LEU A 174 11.05 -6.18 -0.49
CA LEU A 174 11.24 -7.64 -0.37
C LEU A 174 10.66 -8.41 -1.55
N VAL A 175 9.53 -7.96 -2.12
CA VAL A 175 8.84 -8.69 -3.20
C VAL A 175 9.51 -8.52 -4.56
N GLN A 176 10.22 -7.42 -4.79
CA GLN A 176 10.80 -7.07 -6.08
C GLN A 176 11.70 -8.16 -6.68
N PRO A 177 12.67 -8.75 -5.94
CA PRO A 177 13.50 -9.83 -6.48
C PRO A 177 12.69 -11.08 -6.85
N LEU A 178 11.64 -11.41 -6.09
CA LEU A 178 10.76 -12.53 -6.42
C LEU A 178 9.97 -12.29 -7.70
N MET A 179 9.46 -11.06 -7.91
CA MET A 179 8.72 -10.69 -9.12
C MET A 179 9.56 -10.70 -10.39
N ARG A 180 10.89 -10.50 -10.27
CA ARG A 180 11.81 -10.59 -11.39
C ARG A 180 12.16 -12.04 -11.76
N LYS A 181 12.08 -12.97 -10.78
CA LYS A 181 12.53 -14.35 -10.91
C LYS A 181 11.41 -15.33 -11.21
N TYR A 182 10.22 -15.09 -10.66
CA TYR A 182 9.09 -16.02 -10.70
C TYR A 182 7.86 -15.40 -11.36
N HIS A 183 6.92 -16.24 -11.76
CA HIS A 183 5.65 -15.79 -12.30
C HIS A 183 4.82 -15.08 -11.20
N ALA A 184 4.16 -13.97 -11.56
CA ALA A 184 3.41 -13.16 -10.58
C ALA A 184 2.37 -13.97 -9.80
N PHE A 185 1.63 -14.88 -10.45
CA PHE A 185 0.64 -15.74 -9.78
C PHE A 185 1.27 -16.72 -8.78
N THR A 186 2.49 -17.20 -9.03
CA THR A 186 3.23 -18.06 -8.10
C THR A 186 3.62 -17.28 -6.85
N VAL A 187 4.16 -16.07 -7.03
CA VAL A 187 4.56 -15.22 -5.89
C VAL A 187 3.33 -14.78 -5.10
N LEU A 188 2.31 -14.23 -5.76
CA LEU A 188 1.09 -13.78 -5.09
C LEU A 188 0.35 -14.92 -4.40
N GLY A 189 0.22 -16.08 -5.05
CA GLY A 189 -0.39 -17.26 -4.42
C GLY A 189 0.31 -17.66 -3.13
N ARG A 190 1.66 -17.65 -3.10
CA ARG A 190 2.43 -17.95 -1.88
C ARG A 190 2.28 -16.86 -0.82
N VAL A 191 2.37 -15.61 -1.21
CA VAL A 191 2.26 -14.44 -0.32
C VAL A 191 0.86 -14.36 0.33
N PHE A 192 -0.20 -14.57 -0.46
CA PHE A 192 -1.56 -14.58 0.07
C PHE A 192 -1.84 -15.80 0.95
N LEU A 193 -1.31 -16.98 0.61
CA LEU A 193 -1.44 -18.16 1.45
C LEU A 193 -0.81 -17.95 2.83
N VAL A 194 0.43 -17.44 2.89
CA VAL A 194 1.09 -17.09 4.17
C VAL A 194 0.32 -16.02 4.92
N GLY A 195 -0.13 -14.98 4.22
CA GLY A 195 -0.96 -13.92 4.81
C GLY A 195 -2.28 -14.43 5.38
N ALA A 196 -2.91 -15.42 4.72
CA ALA A 196 -4.12 -16.05 5.20
C ALA A 196 -3.91 -16.79 6.53
N PHE A 197 -2.82 -17.53 6.68
CA PHE A 197 -2.48 -18.21 7.95
C PHE A 197 -2.35 -17.22 9.12
N ILE A 198 -1.93 -15.98 8.84
CA ILE A 198 -1.77 -14.96 9.87
C ILE A 198 -3.08 -14.21 10.12
N ALA A 199 -3.75 -13.72 9.08
CA ALA A 199 -4.86 -12.79 9.23
C ALA A 199 -6.21 -13.47 9.49
N VAL A 200 -6.46 -14.64 8.90
CA VAL A 200 -7.74 -15.33 9.01
C VAL A 200 -8.12 -15.68 10.46
N PRO A 201 -7.21 -16.16 11.32
CA PRO A 201 -7.56 -16.46 12.71
C PRO A 201 -8.14 -15.25 13.47
N PHE A 202 -7.66 -14.03 13.20
CA PHE A 202 -8.16 -12.82 13.86
C PHE A 202 -9.57 -12.43 13.41
N GLY A 203 -9.92 -12.70 12.17
CA GLY A 203 -11.22 -12.31 11.62
C GLY A 203 -12.23 -13.47 11.52
N TRP A 204 -11.82 -14.69 11.90
CA TRP A 204 -12.66 -15.88 11.75
C TRP A 204 -14.00 -15.72 12.48
N GLN A 205 -13.96 -15.34 13.75
CA GLN A 205 -15.17 -15.12 14.54
C GLN A 205 -16.04 -14.01 13.95
N GLN A 206 -15.46 -12.86 13.58
CA GLN A 206 -16.20 -11.76 12.98
C GLN A 206 -16.88 -12.17 11.66
N THR A 207 -16.23 -13.05 10.89
CA THR A 207 -16.80 -13.59 9.66
C THR A 207 -17.95 -14.54 9.94
N LEU A 208 -17.83 -15.43 10.92
CA LEU A 208 -18.89 -16.40 11.23
C LEU A 208 -20.13 -15.77 11.90
N THR A 209 -19.92 -14.73 12.71
CA THR A 209 -21.01 -14.07 13.47
C THR A 209 -21.66 -12.91 12.73
N ALA A 210 -21.18 -12.55 11.54
CA ALA A 210 -21.79 -11.49 10.74
C ALA A 210 -23.21 -11.90 10.28
N ASP A 211 -24.15 -10.97 10.39
CA ASP A 211 -25.53 -11.21 10.00
C ASP A 211 -25.76 -10.95 8.50
N TYR A 212 -25.25 -11.83 7.69
CA TYR A 212 -25.29 -11.73 6.22
C TYR A 212 -26.70 -11.61 5.63
N ARG A 213 -27.74 -12.07 6.38
CA ARG A 213 -29.15 -12.01 5.90
C ARG A 213 -29.68 -10.59 5.86
N HIS A 214 -29.16 -9.73 6.72
CA HIS A 214 -29.57 -8.31 6.81
C HIS A 214 -28.64 -7.36 6.05
N PHE A 215 -27.70 -7.90 5.26
CA PHE A 215 -26.86 -7.06 4.40
C PHE A 215 -27.66 -6.55 3.20
N PRO A 216 -27.80 -5.23 3.05
CA PRO A 216 -28.44 -4.67 1.86
C PRO A 216 -27.58 -4.95 0.61
N PRO A 217 -28.18 -4.96 -0.60
CA PRO A 217 -27.49 -5.32 -1.84
C PRO A 217 -26.20 -4.52 -2.09
N TYR A 218 -26.17 -3.24 -1.74
CA TYR A 218 -24.98 -2.40 -1.96
C TYR A 218 -23.79 -2.85 -1.11
N ILE A 219 -23.99 -3.38 0.10
CA ILE A 219 -22.90 -3.92 0.93
C ILE A 219 -22.27 -5.16 0.28
N TRP A 220 -23.07 -6.01 -0.38
CA TRP A 220 -22.53 -7.13 -1.14
C TRP A 220 -21.70 -6.67 -2.33
N LEU A 221 -22.11 -5.59 -3.01
CA LEU A 221 -21.32 -4.97 -4.09
C LEU A 221 -20.02 -4.39 -3.55
N GLU A 222 -20.04 -3.76 -2.39
CA GLU A 222 -18.83 -3.21 -1.76
C GLU A 222 -17.88 -4.32 -1.29
N ILE A 223 -18.38 -5.41 -0.69
CA ILE A 223 -17.57 -6.59 -0.36
C ILE A 223 -16.97 -7.20 -1.63
N GLY A 224 -17.78 -7.35 -2.68
CA GLY A 224 -17.31 -7.80 -3.99
C GLY A 224 -16.21 -6.89 -4.56
N TYR A 225 -16.39 -5.57 -4.46
CA TYR A 225 -15.37 -4.59 -4.82
C TYR A 225 -14.07 -4.79 -4.02
N MET A 226 -14.17 -5.00 -2.69
CA MET A 226 -13.02 -5.22 -1.85
C MET A 226 -12.24 -6.50 -2.22
N VAL A 227 -12.93 -7.58 -2.56
CA VAL A 227 -12.30 -8.84 -2.96
C VAL A 227 -11.71 -8.73 -4.37
N VAL A 228 -12.50 -8.31 -5.34
CA VAL A 228 -12.12 -8.35 -6.76
C VAL A 228 -11.20 -7.18 -7.11
N PHE A 229 -11.68 -5.94 -6.96
CA PHE A 229 -10.91 -4.78 -7.42
C PHE A 229 -9.77 -4.43 -6.48
N LEU A 230 -10.04 -4.26 -5.18
CA LEU A 230 -9.03 -3.83 -4.22
C LEU A 230 -7.97 -4.90 -3.96
N THR A 231 -8.33 -6.18 -4.02
CA THR A 231 -7.38 -7.25 -3.68
C THR A 231 -6.83 -7.92 -4.94
N ILE A 232 -7.66 -8.44 -5.84
CA ILE A 232 -7.17 -9.22 -6.99
C ILE A 232 -6.62 -8.28 -8.07
N VAL A 233 -7.46 -7.36 -8.57
CA VAL A 233 -7.10 -6.49 -9.72
C VAL A 233 -5.97 -5.54 -9.35
N ALA A 234 -6.04 -4.87 -8.20
CA ALA A 234 -5.01 -3.91 -7.79
C ALA A 234 -3.64 -4.58 -7.59
N TYR A 235 -3.59 -5.76 -6.94
CA TYR A 235 -2.33 -6.50 -6.80
C TYR A 235 -1.80 -7.01 -8.14
N LEU A 236 -2.65 -7.49 -9.04
CA LEU A 236 -2.23 -7.92 -10.37
C LEU A 236 -1.67 -6.74 -11.18
N LEU A 237 -2.37 -5.61 -11.22
CA LEU A 237 -1.94 -4.44 -11.97
C LEU A 237 -0.66 -3.82 -11.41
N ASN A 238 -0.52 -3.72 -10.08
CA ASN A 238 0.72 -3.27 -9.46
C ASN A 238 1.90 -4.15 -9.82
N ASN A 239 1.75 -5.47 -9.67
CA ASN A 239 2.82 -6.40 -9.96
C ASN A 239 3.13 -6.51 -11.47
N TRP A 240 2.11 -6.37 -12.33
CA TRP A 240 2.30 -6.25 -13.77
C TRP A 240 3.07 -4.96 -14.11
N ALA A 241 2.69 -3.83 -13.52
CA ALA A 241 3.38 -2.56 -13.74
C ALA A 241 4.84 -2.60 -13.30
N LEU A 242 5.19 -3.27 -12.18
CA LEU A 242 6.56 -3.44 -11.70
C LEU A 242 7.49 -4.17 -12.69
N LYS A 243 6.94 -4.93 -13.65
CA LYS A 243 7.74 -5.52 -14.73
C LYS A 243 8.23 -4.50 -15.75
N TYR A 244 7.50 -3.41 -15.94
CA TYR A 244 7.72 -2.41 -16.99
C TYR A 244 8.06 -1.02 -16.46
N ALA A 245 7.88 -0.79 -15.15
CA ALA A 245 8.10 0.48 -14.50
C ALA A 245 9.06 0.36 -13.31
N SER A 246 9.73 1.47 -12.98
CA SER A 246 10.53 1.55 -11.76
C SER A 246 9.59 1.66 -10.54
N PRO A 247 10.02 1.18 -9.35
CA PRO A 247 9.31 1.42 -8.10
C PRO A 247 9.05 2.90 -7.81
N ALA A 248 9.95 3.78 -8.29
CA ALA A 248 9.78 5.23 -8.18
C ALA A 248 8.55 5.73 -8.95
N LEU A 249 8.23 5.17 -10.13
CA LEU A 249 7.03 5.53 -10.87
C LEU A 249 5.76 5.07 -10.14
N LEU A 250 5.76 3.88 -9.54
CA LEU A 250 4.67 3.43 -8.68
C LEU A 250 4.46 4.41 -7.51
N GLY A 251 5.55 4.88 -6.90
CA GLY A 251 5.53 5.88 -5.84
C GLY A 251 4.77 7.15 -6.23
N VAL A 252 4.94 7.65 -7.45
CA VAL A 252 4.22 8.84 -7.95
C VAL A 252 2.69 8.62 -7.90
N TYR A 253 2.20 7.43 -8.25
CA TYR A 253 0.78 7.13 -8.23
C TYR A 253 0.21 6.94 -6.81
N ILE A 254 1.05 6.57 -5.83
CA ILE A 254 0.66 6.55 -4.41
C ILE A 254 0.28 7.97 -3.94
N TYR A 255 0.94 9.02 -4.46
CA TYR A 255 0.63 10.41 -4.09
C TYR A 255 -0.68 10.93 -4.68
N ILE A 256 -1.15 10.35 -5.78
CA ILE A 256 -2.46 10.69 -6.35
C ILE A 256 -3.60 10.12 -5.49
N GLN A 257 -3.37 9.02 -4.77
CA GLN A 257 -4.41 8.37 -3.96
C GLN A 257 -5.06 9.30 -2.93
N PRO A 258 -4.34 10.09 -2.11
CA PRO A 258 -4.99 10.98 -1.17
C PRO A 258 -5.84 12.06 -1.84
N VAL A 259 -5.40 12.58 -2.99
CA VAL A 259 -6.19 13.58 -3.74
C VAL A 259 -7.52 12.95 -4.19
N LEU A 260 -7.46 11.76 -4.77
CA LEU A 260 -8.66 11.03 -5.17
C LEU A 260 -9.51 10.62 -3.95
N ALA A 261 -8.88 10.20 -2.84
CA ALA A 261 -9.58 9.84 -1.62
C ALA A 261 -10.32 11.03 -0.99
N VAL A 262 -9.72 12.23 -1.00
CA VAL A 262 -10.36 13.47 -0.56
C VAL A 262 -11.59 13.76 -1.42
N LEU A 263 -11.44 13.74 -2.74
CA LEU A 263 -12.54 14.00 -3.67
C LEU A 263 -13.70 13.01 -3.46
N ILE A 264 -13.38 11.72 -3.34
CA ILE A 264 -14.39 10.66 -3.13
C ILE A 264 -15.04 10.80 -1.75
N ALA A 265 -14.26 11.01 -0.67
CA ALA A 265 -14.79 11.13 0.68
C ALA A 265 -15.71 12.36 0.82
N MET A 266 -15.34 13.48 0.21
CA MET A 266 -16.16 14.70 0.19
C MET A 266 -17.43 14.51 -0.65
N SER A 267 -17.35 13.91 -1.83
CA SER A 267 -18.51 13.65 -2.69
C SER A 267 -19.53 12.70 -2.06
N LEU A 268 -19.07 11.78 -1.19
CA LEU A 268 -19.90 10.85 -0.44
C LEU A 268 -20.33 11.40 0.94
N GLY A 269 -19.92 12.62 1.32
CA GLY A 269 -20.22 13.22 2.62
C GLY A 269 -19.63 12.50 3.84
N LYS A 270 -18.57 11.70 3.63
CA LYS A 270 -17.96 10.84 4.67
C LYS A 270 -16.82 11.49 5.45
N ASP A 271 -16.23 12.54 4.91
CA ASP A 271 -15.16 13.30 5.55
C ASP A 271 -15.08 14.71 4.98
N HIS A 272 -14.37 15.61 5.70
CA HIS A 272 -14.18 17.00 5.30
C HIS A 272 -12.70 17.35 5.34
N LEU A 273 -12.25 18.07 4.31
CA LEU A 273 -10.91 18.62 4.27
C LEU A 273 -10.90 19.92 5.11
N SER A 274 -10.14 19.90 6.22
CA SER A 274 -9.88 21.08 7.03
C SER A 274 -8.55 21.73 6.63
N TRP A 275 -8.38 23.03 6.93
CA TRP A 275 -7.12 23.76 6.69
C TRP A 275 -5.93 23.09 7.41
N GLY A 276 -6.16 22.52 8.62
CA GLY A 276 -5.15 21.74 9.32
C GLY A 276 -4.71 20.50 8.54
N LYS A 277 -5.67 19.68 8.05
CA LYS A 277 -5.37 18.52 7.21
C LYS A 277 -4.67 18.91 5.91
N ALA A 278 -5.05 20.04 5.31
CA ALA A 278 -4.39 20.55 4.09
C ALA A 278 -2.93 20.93 4.35
N GLY A 279 -2.63 21.64 5.44
CA GLY A 279 -1.25 21.96 5.84
C GLY A 279 -0.41 20.73 6.14
N GLN A 280 -0.98 19.75 6.84
CA GLN A 280 -0.31 18.45 7.13
C GLN A 280 -0.04 17.68 5.83
N ALA A 281 -0.99 17.68 4.89
CA ALA A 281 -0.81 17.06 3.58
C ALA A 281 0.35 17.72 2.81
N VAL A 282 0.45 19.04 2.81
CA VAL A 282 1.57 19.78 2.17
C VAL A 282 2.91 19.32 2.75
N LEU A 283 3.04 19.23 4.07
CA LEU A 283 4.28 18.77 4.72
C LEU A 283 4.63 17.32 4.30
N ILE A 284 3.65 16.42 4.33
CA ILE A 284 3.87 15.02 3.93
C ILE A 284 4.31 14.96 2.46
N PHE A 285 3.57 15.63 1.55
CA PHE A 285 3.91 15.62 0.12
C PHE A 285 5.27 16.25 -0.16
N LEU A 286 5.63 17.36 0.52
CA LEU A 286 6.95 17.98 0.41
C LEU A 286 8.06 17.02 0.86
N GLY A 287 7.87 16.35 2.01
CA GLY A 287 8.81 15.36 2.52
C GLY A 287 9.03 14.24 1.52
N VAL A 288 7.95 13.71 0.97
CA VAL A 288 8.02 12.63 -0.01
C VAL A 288 8.63 13.08 -1.34
N TRP A 289 8.31 14.30 -1.81
CA TRP A 289 8.92 14.87 -3.00
C TRP A 289 10.45 14.97 -2.84
N LEU A 290 10.93 15.48 -1.70
CA LEU A 290 12.36 15.55 -1.39
C LEU A 290 13.03 14.16 -1.37
N VAL A 291 12.40 13.16 -0.78
CA VAL A 291 12.91 11.77 -0.74
C VAL A 291 13.00 11.18 -2.14
N SER A 292 12.08 11.54 -3.03
CA SER A 292 11.99 11.01 -4.40
C SER A 292 13.01 11.63 -5.37
N GLN A 293 13.74 12.68 -4.96
CA GLN A 293 14.77 13.30 -5.80
C GLN A 293 15.88 12.28 -6.11
N LYS A 294 16.20 12.13 -7.41
CA LYS A 294 17.33 11.31 -7.83
C LYS A 294 18.62 11.93 -7.28
N PRO A 295 19.55 11.12 -6.75
CA PRO A 295 20.90 11.62 -6.49
C PRO A 295 21.44 12.28 -7.76
N LYS A 296 21.93 13.52 -7.67
CA LYS A 296 22.73 14.09 -8.75
C LYS A 296 23.88 13.11 -8.96
N ALA A 297 24.01 12.57 -10.17
CA ALA A 297 25.18 11.79 -10.54
C ALA A 297 26.39 12.60 -10.14
N ALA A 298 27.27 12.05 -9.28
CA ALA A 298 28.55 12.66 -9.03
C ALA A 298 29.20 12.82 -10.41
N VAL A 299 29.47 14.05 -10.81
CA VAL A 299 30.29 14.33 -11.98
C VAL A 299 31.63 13.72 -11.65
N GLY A 300 31.85 12.50 -12.14
CA GLY A 300 33.18 11.87 -12.09
C GLY A 300 34.17 12.83 -12.73
N PRO A 301 35.41 12.93 -12.22
CA PRO A 301 36.41 13.77 -12.83
C PRO A 301 36.48 13.39 -14.31
N LYS A 302 36.29 14.37 -15.20
CA LYS A 302 36.61 14.20 -16.62
C LYS A 302 38.07 13.78 -16.66
N VAL A 303 38.32 12.51 -16.94
CA VAL A 303 39.66 12.06 -17.31
C VAL A 303 39.96 12.84 -18.58
N ALA A 304 40.82 13.83 -18.44
CA ALA A 304 41.45 14.50 -19.56
C ALA A 304 42.23 13.42 -20.30
N VAL A 305 41.65 12.95 -21.39
CA VAL A 305 42.45 12.25 -22.42
C VAL A 305 43.22 13.36 -23.14
N GLU A 306 44.33 13.76 -22.53
CA GLU A 306 45.30 14.60 -23.18
C GLU A 306 46.18 13.69 -24.02
N ALA A 307 46.09 13.92 -25.31
CA ALA A 307 46.98 13.65 -26.38
C ALA A 307 48.35 13.01 -26.00
N ALA A 308 48.54 11.80 -26.47
CA ALA A 308 49.84 11.30 -26.87
C ALA A 308 49.72 10.83 -28.32
N GLN A 309 49.76 11.80 -29.22
CA GLN A 309 50.26 11.68 -30.56
C GLN A 309 51.51 12.54 -30.60
N ASP A 310 52.66 11.89 -30.57
CA ASP A 310 53.90 12.20 -31.27
C ASP A 310 54.76 10.93 -31.34
#